data_be66413c45066d0d9c02609adc3bffc9
#
_entry.id   be66413c45066d0d9c02609adc3bffc9
#
_cell.length_a   1.000
_cell.length_b   1.000
_cell.length_c   1.000
_cell.angle_alpha   90.00
_cell.angle_beta   90.00
_cell.angle_gamma   90.00
#
_symmetry.space_group_name_H-M   'P 1'
#
loop_
_entity.id
_entity.type
_entity.pdbx_description
1 polymer ?
#
loop_
_entity_poly.entity_id
_entity_poly.type
_entity_poly.pdbx_seq_one_letter_code
_entity_poly.pdbx_strand_id
1 'polypeptide(L)'
;MAGLLSKERSIAPADYNRWRVPVASVAIHLCIGSVYAWSIYNPPLTRVYGVVTSAADDWSLSAVVWVFTVAIVSLGLAAAFAGKWLEEAGPRKVGVVAACCWGGGYIVGAAGILTHQLWLLYLGYGVIGGVGLGMGYVSPVSTLIRWFPDRRGMATGMAIMGFGGGAMIGTPLKEFFIRTFYQAPEYLGAATDVNLVTEAGRRFAEVSGTLREVVVVGATEVRDMTVPGPEGVYVCLLYTSDAADE
;
A
#
# COMPACT_ATOMS: atom_id res chain seq x y z
N MET A 1 -14.98 26.41 25.18
CA MET A 1 -13.54 26.07 25.08
C MET A 1 -13.22 25.61 23.66
N ALA A 2 -12.25 26.23 22.99
CA ALA A 2 -11.86 25.80 21.66
C ALA A 2 -11.31 24.36 21.72
N GLY A 3 -11.85 23.43 20.93
CA GLY A 3 -11.42 22.03 20.91
C GLY A 3 -9.96 21.89 20.47
N LEU A 4 -9.32 20.76 20.79
CA LEU A 4 -7.89 20.50 20.51
C LEU A 4 -7.52 20.66 19.03
N LEU A 5 -8.48 20.41 18.13
CA LEU A 5 -8.35 20.49 16.68
C LEU A 5 -8.90 21.80 16.08
N SER A 6 -9.27 22.77 16.91
CA SER A 6 -9.83 24.03 16.39
C SER A 6 -8.78 24.85 15.63
N LYS A 7 -9.24 25.62 14.65
CA LYS A 7 -8.39 26.48 13.80
C LYS A 7 -7.65 27.54 14.63
N GLU A 8 -8.31 28.08 15.67
CA GLU A 8 -7.75 29.10 16.56
C GLU A 8 -6.48 28.60 17.28
N ARG A 9 -6.44 27.31 17.63
CA ARG A 9 -5.25 26.67 18.22
C ARG A 9 -4.12 26.40 17.21
N SER A 10 -4.37 26.59 15.93
CA SER A 10 -3.33 26.49 14.88
C SER A 10 -2.58 27.81 14.69
N ILE A 11 -3.00 28.89 15.35
CA ILE A 11 -2.30 30.18 15.34
C ILE A 11 -1.09 30.07 16.26
N ALA A 12 0.09 30.27 15.71
CA ALA A 12 1.33 30.21 16.47
C ALA A 12 1.58 31.55 17.21
N PRO A 13 2.23 31.53 18.41
CA PRO A 13 2.65 32.74 19.08
C PRO A 13 3.72 33.50 18.25
N ALA A 14 3.90 34.78 18.51
CA ALA A 14 4.77 35.65 17.73
C ALA A 14 6.27 35.25 17.76
N ASP A 15 6.68 34.59 18.84
CA ASP A 15 8.04 34.08 19.04
C ASP A 15 8.29 32.67 18.47
N TYR A 16 7.29 32.09 17.77
CA TYR A 16 7.40 30.73 17.24
C TYR A 16 8.44 30.62 16.12
N ASN A 17 9.38 29.68 16.28
CA ASN A 17 10.39 29.42 15.25
C ASN A 17 9.76 28.77 14.02
N ARG A 18 9.63 29.53 12.92
CA ARG A 18 9.02 29.08 11.66
C ARG A 18 9.72 27.86 11.02
N TRP A 19 11.00 27.62 11.32
CA TRP A 19 11.76 26.50 10.75
C TRP A 19 11.33 25.12 11.28
N ARG A 20 10.50 25.07 12.32
CA ARG A 20 9.88 23.81 12.78
C ARG A 20 8.78 23.31 11.83
N VAL A 21 8.15 24.23 11.09
CA VAL A 21 7.05 23.91 10.16
C VAL A 21 7.52 23.04 9.00
N PRO A 22 8.64 23.35 8.30
CA PRO A 22 9.18 22.50 7.26
C PRO A 22 9.47 21.06 7.71
N VAL A 23 10.04 20.88 8.89
CA VAL A 23 10.36 19.53 9.42
C VAL A 23 9.10 18.69 9.56
N ALA A 24 8.04 19.23 10.17
CA ALA A 24 6.77 18.54 10.32
C ALA A 24 6.10 18.27 8.95
N SER A 25 6.14 19.27 8.05
CA SER A 25 5.55 19.14 6.72
C SER A 25 6.27 18.08 5.87
N VAL A 26 7.60 18.05 5.87
CA VAL A 26 8.40 17.05 5.17
C VAL A 26 8.15 15.67 5.77
N ALA A 27 8.06 15.53 7.09
CA ALA A 27 7.76 14.25 7.75
C ALA A 27 6.40 13.69 7.30
N ILE A 28 5.34 14.53 7.25
CA ILE A 28 4.03 14.11 6.73
C ILE A 28 4.15 13.67 5.27
N HIS A 29 4.84 14.47 4.44
CA HIS A 29 5.02 14.14 3.02
C HIS A 29 5.82 12.86 2.80
N LEU A 30 6.84 12.58 3.60
CA LEU A 30 7.57 11.31 3.55
C LEU A 30 6.66 10.11 3.85
N CYS A 31 5.77 10.25 4.84
CA CYS A 31 4.81 9.19 5.17
C CYS A 31 3.83 8.92 4.04
N ILE A 32 3.18 9.95 3.48
CA ILE A 32 2.20 9.78 2.42
C ILE A 32 2.85 9.50 1.06
N GLY A 33 4.06 10.00 0.83
CA GLY A 33 4.85 9.75 -0.39
C GLY A 33 5.27 8.29 -0.56
N SER A 34 5.15 7.48 0.51
CA SER A 34 5.31 6.02 0.42
C SER A 34 4.35 5.35 -0.56
N VAL A 35 3.32 6.04 -1.06
CA VAL A 35 2.42 5.58 -2.12
C VAL A 35 3.19 5.23 -3.40
N TYR A 36 4.26 5.94 -3.73
CA TYR A 36 5.10 5.66 -4.90
C TYR A 36 5.89 4.34 -4.81
N ALA A 37 5.98 3.75 -3.62
CA ALA A 37 6.51 2.41 -3.42
C ALA A 37 5.42 1.31 -3.59
N TRP A 38 4.37 1.57 -4.38
CA TRP A 38 3.31 0.59 -4.65
C TRP A 38 3.83 -0.66 -5.34
N SER A 39 4.75 -0.50 -6.29
CA SER A 39 5.29 -1.61 -7.09
C SER A 39 5.86 -2.77 -6.27
N ILE A 40 6.27 -2.51 -5.02
CA ILE A 40 6.80 -3.55 -4.13
C ILE A 40 5.73 -4.57 -3.71
N TYR A 41 4.45 -4.17 -3.80
CA TYR A 41 3.32 -5.05 -3.54
C TYR A 41 2.89 -5.90 -4.74
N ASN A 42 3.34 -5.55 -5.97
CA ASN A 42 2.94 -6.27 -7.17
C ASN A 42 3.27 -7.76 -7.10
N PRO A 43 4.50 -8.19 -6.75
CA PRO A 43 4.82 -9.62 -6.67
C PRO A 43 3.93 -10.37 -5.66
N PRO A 44 3.84 -9.95 -4.39
CA PRO A 44 3.05 -10.69 -3.40
C PRO A 44 1.53 -10.61 -3.61
N LEU A 45 1.03 -9.73 -4.48
CA LEU A 45 -0.39 -9.63 -4.81
C LEU A 45 -0.79 -10.40 -6.07
N THR A 46 0.18 -10.77 -6.91
CA THR A 46 -0.06 -11.43 -8.19
C THR A 46 0.43 -12.86 -8.23
N ARG A 47 1.10 -13.32 -7.19
CA ARG A 47 1.66 -14.68 -7.06
C ARG A 47 2.12 -14.94 -5.65
N VAL A 48 2.35 -16.19 -5.31
CA VAL A 48 2.99 -16.56 -4.03
C VAL A 48 4.36 -15.90 -3.95
N TYR A 49 4.61 -15.14 -2.90
CA TYR A 49 5.88 -14.42 -2.73
C TYR A 49 7.04 -15.43 -2.67
N GLY A 50 8.03 -15.22 -3.51
CA GLY A 50 9.18 -16.13 -3.67
C GLY A 50 9.07 -17.06 -4.88
N VAL A 51 7.87 -17.31 -5.39
CA VAL A 51 7.61 -18.11 -6.59
C VAL A 51 7.32 -17.19 -7.77
N VAL A 52 7.79 -17.53 -8.95
CA VAL A 52 7.62 -16.70 -10.15
C VAL A 52 6.29 -16.99 -10.86
N THR A 53 5.81 -18.23 -10.78
CA THR A 53 4.60 -18.68 -11.46
C THR A 53 3.35 -18.27 -10.70
N SER A 54 2.39 -17.65 -11.39
CA SER A 54 1.09 -17.31 -10.82
C SER A 54 0.13 -18.51 -10.89
N ALA A 55 -0.72 -18.65 -9.89
CA ALA A 55 -1.85 -19.57 -9.91
C ALA A 55 -2.97 -19.05 -10.82
N ALA A 56 -3.93 -19.89 -11.17
CA ALA A 56 -5.01 -19.51 -12.08
C ALA A 56 -5.95 -18.44 -11.49
N ASP A 57 -6.09 -18.43 -10.16
CA ASP A 57 -6.95 -17.47 -9.42
C ASP A 57 -6.19 -16.23 -8.94
N ASP A 58 -4.87 -16.15 -9.16
CA ASP A 58 -4.08 -14.99 -8.79
C ASP A 58 -4.54 -13.74 -9.55
N TRP A 59 -4.53 -12.61 -8.87
CA TRP A 59 -4.88 -11.36 -9.52
C TRP A 59 -3.90 -11.00 -10.62
N SER A 60 -4.41 -10.57 -11.76
CA SER A 60 -3.56 -10.12 -12.86
C SER A 60 -2.78 -8.86 -12.47
N LEU A 61 -1.55 -8.74 -12.94
CA LEU A 61 -0.70 -7.57 -12.70
C LEU A 61 -1.40 -6.27 -13.14
N SER A 62 -2.12 -6.29 -14.26
CA SER A 62 -2.87 -5.14 -14.74
C SER A 62 -3.94 -4.70 -13.73
N ALA A 63 -4.70 -5.62 -13.16
CA ALA A 63 -5.70 -5.31 -12.16
C ALA A 63 -5.05 -4.72 -10.90
N VAL A 64 -3.96 -5.27 -10.41
CA VAL A 64 -3.25 -4.76 -9.22
C VAL A 64 -2.67 -3.36 -9.46
N VAL A 65 -2.10 -3.09 -10.63
CA VAL A 65 -1.56 -1.75 -10.97
C VAL A 65 -2.64 -0.68 -11.02
N TRP A 66 -3.85 -1.02 -11.46
CA TRP A 66 -4.97 -0.08 -11.46
C TRP A 66 -5.35 0.45 -10.07
N VAL A 67 -5.08 -0.30 -8.99
CA VAL A 67 -5.28 0.18 -7.61
C VAL A 67 -4.48 1.47 -7.36
N PHE A 68 -3.22 1.52 -7.80
CA PHE A 68 -2.40 2.72 -7.71
C PHE A 68 -2.97 3.86 -8.55
N THR A 69 -3.44 3.58 -9.76
CA THR A 69 -4.06 4.58 -10.63
C THR A 69 -5.28 5.20 -9.96
N VAL A 70 -6.17 4.39 -9.38
CA VAL A 70 -7.34 4.87 -8.63
C VAL A 70 -6.92 5.72 -7.43
N ALA A 71 -5.85 5.33 -6.71
CA ALA A 71 -5.34 6.11 -5.58
C ALA A 71 -4.87 7.51 -6.02
N ILE A 72 -4.14 7.62 -7.14
CA ILE A 72 -3.65 8.90 -7.66
C ILE A 72 -4.80 9.76 -8.20
N VAL A 73 -5.78 9.18 -8.88
CA VAL A 73 -7.00 9.91 -9.31
C VAL A 73 -7.76 10.44 -8.10
N SER A 74 -8.00 9.60 -7.10
CA SER A 74 -8.67 9.99 -5.84
C SER A 74 -7.89 11.07 -5.09
N LEU A 75 -6.55 11.00 -5.08
CA LEU A 75 -5.68 12.04 -4.54
C LEU A 75 -5.93 13.39 -5.24
N GLY A 76 -5.92 13.40 -6.57
CA GLY A 76 -6.13 14.61 -7.35
C GLY A 76 -7.50 15.24 -7.09
N LEU A 77 -8.55 14.44 -7.10
CA LEU A 77 -9.92 14.89 -6.81
C LEU A 77 -10.04 15.42 -5.37
N ALA A 78 -9.55 14.66 -4.39
CA ALA A 78 -9.59 15.08 -2.99
C ALA A 78 -8.79 16.38 -2.76
N ALA A 79 -7.63 16.54 -3.38
CA ALA A 79 -6.83 17.76 -3.30
C ALA A 79 -7.58 18.98 -3.84
N ALA A 80 -8.30 18.82 -4.95
CA ALA A 80 -9.09 19.90 -5.55
C ALA A 80 -10.22 20.40 -4.62
N PHE A 81 -10.92 19.49 -3.94
CA PHE A 81 -12.01 19.84 -3.04
C PHE A 81 -11.56 20.21 -1.63
N ALA A 82 -10.48 19.60 -1.12
CA ALA A 82 -10.00 19.80 0.25
C ALA A 82 -9.44 21.21 0.50
N GLY A 83 -9.04 21.94 -0.53
CA GLY A 83 -8.47 23.28 -0.40
C GLY A 83 -9.40 24.25 0.36
N LYS A 84 -10.66 24.33 -0.04
CA LYS A 84 -11.68 25.17 0.60
C LYS A 84 -11.94 24.72 2.05
N TRP A 85 -12.13 23.42 2.25
CA TRP A 85 -12.34 22.87 3.58
C TRP A 85 -11.14 23.09 4.52
N LEU A 86 -9.91 23.03 4.00
CA LEU A 86 -8.70 23.34 4.76
C LEU A 86 -8.69 24.77 5.29
N GLU A 87 -9.18 25.74 4.51
CA GLU A 87 -9.29 27.13 4.91
C GLU A 87 -10.30 27.35 6.05
N GLU A 88 -11.40 26.61 6.03
CA GLU A 88 -12.46 26.68 7.01
C GLU A 88 -12.12 25.90 8.30
N ALA A 89 -11.73 24.64 8.15
CA ALA A 89 -11.51 23.70 9.25
C ALA A 89 -10.14 23.81 9.92
N GLY A 90 -9.13 24.29 9.19
CA GLY A 90 -7.74 24.40 9.62
C GLY A 90 -6.91 23.13 9.42
N PRO A 91 -5.56 23.27 9.40
CA PRO A 91 -4.64 22.20 9.01
C PRO A 91 -4.65 21.00 9.96
N ARG A 92 -4.94 21.19 11.24
CA ARG A 92 -4.96 20.09 12.21
C ARG A 92 -6.11 19.12 11.98
N LYS A 93 -7.33 19.63 11.75
CA LYS A 93 -8.49 18.77 11.46
C LYS A 93 -8.31 18.02 10.15
N VAL A 94 -7.88 18.73 9.12
CA VAL A 94 -7.64 18.11 7.81
C VAL A 94 -6.55 17.06 7.90
N GLY A 95 -5.46 17.31 8.63
CA GLY A 95 -4.38 16.35 8.85
C GLY A 95 -4.84 15.08 9.58
N VAL A 96 -5.68 15.21 10.62
CA VAL A 96 -6.23 14.05 11.35
C VAL A 96 -7.14 13.23 10.44
N VAL A 97 -8.05 13.87 9.71
CA VAL A 97 -8.94 13.16 8.78
C VAL A 97 -8.12 12.48 7.67
N ALA A 98 -7.10 13.15 7.12
CA ALA A 98 -6.18 12.58 6.16
C ALA A 98 -5.48 11.33 6.71
N ALA A 99 -4.99 11.39 7.95
CA ALA A 99 -4.33 10.25 8.60
C ALA A 99 -5.30 9.08 8.84
N CYS A 100 -6.53 9.36 9.26
CA CYS A 100 -7.57 8.34 9.43
C CYS A 100 -7.95 7.70 8.09
N CYS A 101 -8.09 8.49 7.02
CA CYS A 101 -8.39 7.97 5.69
C CYS A 101 -7.21 7.16 5.14
N TRP A 102 -5.98 7.64 5.27
CA TRP A 102 -4.81 6.92 4.79
C TRP A 102 -4.59 5.60 5.54
N GLY A 103 -4.59 5.64 6.87
CA GLY A 103 -4.47 4.43 7.71
C GLY A 103 -5.65 3.48 7.57
N GLY A 104 -6.88 4.00 7.57
CA GLY A 104 -8.11 3.23 7.35
C GLY A 104 -8.13 2.56 5.97
N GLY A 105 -7.62 3.26 4.94
CA GLY A 105 -7.45 2.73 3.60
C GLY A 105 -6.55 1.50 3.56
N TYR A 106 -5.45 1.50 4.31
CA TYR A 106 -4.59 0.31 4.46
C TYR A 106 -5.30 -0.84 5.17
N ILE A 107 -6.07 -0.55 6.23
CA ILE A 107 -6.81 -1.58 6.98
C ILE A 107 -7.85 -2.25 6.09
N VAL A 108 -8.65 -1.46 5.36
CA VAL A 108 -9.65 -2.00 4.42
C VAL A 108 -8.99 -2.74 3.27
N GLY A 109 -7.87 -2.22 2.74
CA GLY A 109 -7.08 -2.90 1.72
C GLY A 109 -6.52 -4.24 2.21
N ALA A 110 -6.01 -4.30 3.44
CA ALA A 110 -5.54 -5.54 4.06
C ALA A 110 -6.67 -6.57 4.22
N ALA A 111 -7.86 -6.13 4.65
CA ALA A 111 -9.04 -6.99 4.67
C ALA A 111 -9.38 -7.54 3.28
N GLY A 112 -9.25 -6.70 2.22
CA GLY A 112 -9.43 -7.14 0.84
C GLY A 112 -8.43 -8.22 0.41
N ILE A 113 -7.19 -8.13 0.87
CA ILE A 113 -6.16 -9.15 0.60
C ILE A 113 -6.51 -10.44 1.35
N LEU A 114 -6.85 -10.35 2.64
CA LEU A 114 -7.17 -11.51 3.47
C LEU A 114 -8.41 -12.26 3.01
N THR A 115 -9.42 -11.54 2.48
CA THR A 115 -10.66 -12.13 1.94
C THR A 115 -10.62 -12.37 0.44
N HIS A 116 -9.46 -12.18 -0.20
CA HIS A 116 -9.29 -12.28 -1.66
C HIS A 116 -10.29 -11.45 -2.47
N GLN A 117 -10.66 -10.27 -1.96
CA GLN A 117 -11.63 -9.38 -2.59
C GLN A 117 -10.94 -8.15 -3.17
N LEU A 118 -10.61 -8.19 -4.46
CA LEU A 118 -9.89 -7.11 -5.15
C LEU A 118 -10.62 -5.76 -5.06
N TRP A 119 -11.95 -5.76 -5.09
CA TRP A 119 -12.74 -4.53 -5.00
C TRP A 119 -12.55 -3.80 -3.64
N LEU A 120 -12.33 -4.56 -2.55
CA LEU A 120 -11.99 -3.98 -1.24
C LEU A 120 -10.63 -3.29 -1.26
N LEU A 121 -9.67 -3.84 -2.01
CA LEU A 121 -8.36 -3.21 -2.19
C LEU A 121 -8.49 -1.90 -2.99
N TYR A 122 -9.32 -1.87 -4.03
CA TYR A 122 -9.65 -0.64 -4.77
C TYR A 122 -10.33 0.40 -3.87
N LEU A 123 -11.33 -0.02 -3.09
CA LEU A 123 -12.03 0.88 -2.19
C LEU A 123 -11.12 1.38 -1.07
N GLY A 124 -10.40 0.47 -0.39
CA GLY A 124 -9.55 0.79 0.76
C GLY A 124 -8.36 1.63 0.36
N TYR A 125 -7.41 1.02 -0.32
CA TYR A 125 -6.18 1.71 -0.70
C TYR A 125 -6.41 2.76 -1.80
N GLY A 126 -7.20 2.41 -2.82
CA GLY A 126 -7.44 3.27 -3.97
C GLY A 126 -8.26 4.50 -3.61
N VAL A 127 -9.50 4.33 -3.13
CA VAL A 127 -10.41 5.46 -2.90
C VAL A 127 -10.18 6.09 -1.54
N ILE A 128 -10.35 5.37 -0.44
CA ILE A 128 -10.26 5.92 0.91
C ILE A 128 -8.82 6.42 1.18
N GLY A 129 -7.83 5.60 0.86
CA GLY A 129 -6.41 5.97 0.97
C GLY A 129 -6.06 7.16 0.07
N GLY A 130 -6.51 7.14 -1.19
CA GLY A 130 -6.30 8.24 -2.13
C GLY A 130 -6.89 9.57 -1.68
N VAL A 131 -8.08 9.56 -1.09
CA VAL A 131 -8.68 10.75 -0.45
C VAL A 131 -7.81 11.24 0.70
N GLY A 132 -7.33 10.33 1.56
CA GLY A 132 -6.39 10.65 2.64
C GLY A 132 -5.09 11.27 2.12
N LEU A 133 -4.55 10.73 1.03
CA LEU A 133 -3.35 11.27 0.36
C LEU A 133 -3.57 12.71 -0.12
N GLY A 134 -4.69 12.99 -0.79
CA GLY A 134 -5.00 14.32 -1.33
C GLY A 134 -5.11 15.37 -0.24
N MET A 135 -5.85 15.08 0.81
CA MET A 135 -5.97 15.96 1.98
C MET A 135 -4.62 16.14 2.71
N GLY A 136 -3.87 15.04 2.89
CA GLY A 136 -2.56 15.02 3.50
C GLY A 136 -1.50 15.77 2.70
N TYR A 137 -1.65 15.85 1.38
CA TYR A 137 -0.76 16.60 0.50
C TYR A 137 -1.01 18.10 0.57
N VAL A 138 -2.27 18.54 0.43
CA VAL A 138 -2.62 19.96 0.35
C VAL A 138 -2.34 20.69 1.65
N SER A 139 -2.58 20.07 2.81
CA SER A 139 -2.46 20.70 4.11
C SER A 139 -1.03 21.19 4.42
N PRO A 140 0.03 20.36 4.32
CA PRO A 140 1.41 20.81 4.54
C PRO A 140 1.91 21.80 3.47
N VAL A 141 1.55 21.59 2.19
CA VAL A 141 1.94 22.51 1.10
C VAL A 141 1.40 23.91 1.35
N SER A 142 0.10 24.02 1.60
CA SER A 142 -0.56 25.30 1.88
C SER A 142 0.03 25.97 3.13
N THR A 143 0.29 25.19 4.17
CA THR A 143 0.90 25.69 5.41
C THR A 143 2.30 26.24 5.13
N LEU A 144 3.15 25.50 4.41
CA LEU A 144 4.51 25.95 4.09
C LEU A 144 4.52 27.26 3.30
N ILE A 145 3.67 27.37 2.27
CA ILE A 145 3.57 28.58 1.47
C ILE A 145 3.15 29.80 2.30
N ARG A 146 2.25 29.61 3.26
CA ARG A 146 1.79 30.67 4.20
C ARG A 146 2.87 31.09 5.18
N TRP A 147 3.70 30.16 5.66
CA TRP A 147 4.78 30.43 6.60
C TRP A 147 6.03 31.03 5.95
N PHE A 148 6.22 30.81 4.65
CA PHE A 148 7.36 31.29 3.87
C PHE A 148 6.94 32.10 2.65
N PRO A 149 6.20 33.21 2.82
CA PRO A 149 5.78 34.05 1.71
C PRO A 149 6.97 34.73 1.01
N ASP A 150 8.10 34.90 1.75
CA ASP A 150 9.38 35.43 1.28
C ASP A 150 10.19 34.40 0.46
N ARG A 151 9.89 33.09 0.59
CA ARG A 151 10.64 32.00 -0.06
C ARG A 151 9.72 30.88 -0.58
N ARG A 152 8.68 31.26 -1.32
CA ARG A 152 7.64 30.32 -1.83
C ARG A 152 8.21 29.14 -2.61
N GLY A 153 9.21 29.38 -3.49
CA GLY A 153 9.85 28.32 -4.26
C GLY A 153 10.56 27.28 -3.39
N MET A 154 11.27 27.73 -2.34
CA MET A 154 11.89 26.83 -1.37
C MET A 154 10.82 26.02 -0.60
N ALA A 155 9.76 26.68 -0.15
CA ALA A 155 8.67 26.04 0.58
C ALA A 155 8.01 24.93 -0.24
N THR A 156 7.68 25.21 -1.50
CA THR A 156 7.10 24.25 -2.43
C THR A 156 8.10 23.11 -2.74
N GLY A 157 9.37 23.45 -2.97
CA GLY A 157 10.43 22.46 -3.21
C GLY A 157 10.61 21.47 -2.06
N MET A 158 10.58 21.94 -0.81
CA MET A 158 10.65 21.06 0.37
C MET A 158 9.44 20.12 0.46
N ALA A 159 8.24 20.61 0.16
CA ALA A 159 7.04 19.78 0.12
C ALA A 159 7.14 18.67 -0.93
N ILE A 160 7.49 19.02 -2.17
CA ILE A 160 7.63 18.07 -3.28
C ILE A 160 8.76 17.07 -3.00
N MET A 161 9.91 17.52 -2.48
CA MET A 161 11.01 16.66 -2.09
C MET A 161 10.58 15.64 -1.03
N GLY A 162 9.82 16.07 -0.01
CA GLY A 162 9.30 15.16 1.01
C GLY A 162 8.38 14.10 0.41
N PHE A 163 7.46 14.50 -0.46
CA PHE A 163 6.51 13.59 -1.09
C PHE A 163 7.21 12.60 -2.04
N GLY A 164 8.08 13.09 -2.94
CA GLY A 164 8.86 12.22 -3.83
C GLY A 164 9.85 11.33 -3.09
N GLY A 165 10.46 11.83 -2.00
CA GLY A 165 11.40 11.09 -1.16
C GLY A 165 10.76 9.99 -0.31
N GLY A 166 9.42 9.99 -0.17
CA GLY A 166 8.72 9.00 0.64
C GLY A 166 8.91 7.56 0.17
N ALA A 167 9.05 7.33 -1.12
CA ALA A 167 9.34 6.01 -1.65
C ALA A 167 10.74 5.51 -1.27
N MET A 168 11.72 6.40 -1.15
CA MET A 168 13.09 6.02 -0.78
C MET A 168 13.16 5.39 0.63
N ILE A 169 12.32 5.86 1.54
CA ILE A 169 12.19 5.29 2.90
C ILE A 169 11.13 4.18 2.91
N GLY A 170 10.02 4.40 2.19
CA GLY A 170 8.89 3.49 2.16
C GLY A 170 9.20 2.14 1.54
N THR A 171 10.01 2.09 0.48
CA THR A 171 10.39 0.84 -0.19
C THR A 171 11.14 -0.12 0.74
N PRO A 172 12.29 0.24 1.34
CA PRO A 172 13.01 -0.67 2.21
C PRO A 172 12.21 -1.05 3.48
N LEU A 173 11.38 -0.12 3.99
CA LEU A 173 10.53 -0.42 5.14
C LEU A 173 9.44 -1.44 4.80
N LYS A 174 8.77 -1.30 3.66
CA LYS A 174 7.77 -2.26 3.18
C LYS A 174 8.40 -3.61 2.89
N GLU A 175 9.57 -3.62 2.23
CA GLU A 175 10.31 -4.84 1.96
C GLU A 175 10.72 -5.56 3.26
N PHE A 176 11.19 -4.81 4.26
CA PHE A 176 11.50 -5.34 5.58
C PHE A 176 10.27 -6.02 6.21
N PHE A 177 9.10 -5.39 6.17
CA PHE A 177 7.88 -6.02 6.71
C PHE A 177 7.44 -7.24 5.90
N ILE A 178 7.46 -7.16 4.58
CA ILE A 178 7.14 -8.31 3.72
C ILE A 178 8.04 -9.50 4.08
N ARG A 179 9.36 -9.28 4.18
CA ARG A 179 10.31 -10.34 4.54
C ARG A 179 10.16 -10.84 5.98
N THR A 180 9.84 -9.96 6.93
CA THR A 180 9.68 -10.33 8.34
C THR A 180 8.46 -11.21 8.58
N PHE A 181 7.37 -10.93 7.87
CA PHE A 181 6.12 -11.70 7.96
C PHE A 181 5.99 -12.74 6.83
N TYR A 182 7.07 -12.95 6.09
CA TYR A 182 7.09 -13.94 5.01
C TYR A 182 6.91 -15.34 5.57
N GLN A 183 5.97 -16.08 4.97
CA GLN A 183 5.81 -17.51 5.17
C GLN A 183 6.24 -18.20 3.88
N ALA A 184 7.22 -19.09 3.98
CA ALA A 184 7.65 -19.85 2.82
C ALA A 184 6.51 -20.76 2.34
N PRO A 185 6.27 -20.83 1.01
CA PRO A 185 5.30 -21.77 0.48
C PRO A 185 5.74 -23.21 0.80
N GLU A 186 4.77 -24.05 1.16
CA GLU A 186 5.03 -25.45 1.47
C GLU A 186 5.45 -26.20 0.21
N TYR A 187 6.62 -26.83 0.25
CA TYR A 187 7.13 -27.66 -0.84
C TYR A 187 6.64 -29.08 -0.67
N LEU A 188 5.94 -29.62 -1.67
CA LEU A 188 5.35 -30.95 -1.61
C LEU A 188 6.22 -32.04 -2.24
N GLY A 189 7.17 -31.68 -3.08
CA GLY A 189 8.04 -32.62 -3.77
C GLY A 189 8.22 -32.31 -5.26
N ALA A 190 8.94 -33.19 -5.96
CA ALA A 190 9.07 -33.08 -7.41
C ALA A 190 7.71 -33.27 -8.11
N ALA A 191 7.52 -32.63 -9.26
CA ALA A 191 6.26 -32.73 -10.00
C ALA A 191 5.91 -34.16 -10.44
N THR A 192 6.90 -35.05 -10.45
CA THR A 192 6.74 -36.52 -10.76
C THR A 192 6.21 -37.31 -9.55
N ASP A 193 6.40 -36.79 -8.35
CA ASP A 193 6.15 -37.52 -7.11
C ASP A 193 4.83 -37.13 -6.45
N VAL A 194 4.22 -36.04 -6.94
CA VAL A 194 2.98 -35.49 -6.41
C VAL A 194 1.83 -35.79 -7.35
N ASN A 195 0.75 -36.39 -6.85
CA ASN A 195 -0.47 -36.62 -7.63
C ASN A 195 -1.18 -35.28 -7.88
N LEU A 196 -1.05 -34.77 -9.10
CA LEU A 196 -1.68 -33.51 -9.51
C LEU A 196 -3.03 -33.79 -10.16
N VAL A 197 -4.07 -33.18 -9.61
CA VAL A 197 -5.42 -33.15 -10.18
C VAL A 197 -5.61 -31.80 -10.87
N THR A 198 -6.02 -31.80 -12.14
CA THR A 198 -6.29 -30.58 -12.88
C THR A 198 -7.79 -30.43 -13.09
N GLU A 199 -8.38 -29.42 -12.47
CA GLU A 199 -9.79 -29.07 -12.61
C GLU A 199 -9.93 -27.61 -13.07
N ALA A 200 -10.70 -27.36 -14.10
CA ALA A 200 -10.98 -26.01 -14.65
C ALA A 200 -9.71 -25.17 -14.92
N GLY A 201 -8.60 -25.81 -15.30
CA GLY A 201 -7.32 -25.12 -15.55
C GLY A 201 -6.48 -24.86 -14.30
N ARG A 202 -6.96 -25.23 -13.12
CA ARG A 202 -6.25 -25.16 -11.84
C ARG A 202 -5.59 -26.51 -11.53
N ARG A 203 -4.47 -26.47 -10.83
CA ARG A 203 -3.77 -27.65 -10.34
C ARG A 203 -3.94 -27.79 -8.85
N PHE A 204 -4.37 -28.95 -8.42
CA PHE A 204 -4.57 -29.30 -7.02
C PHE A 204 -3.71 -30.50 -6.65
N ALA A 205 -3.27 -30.53 -5.41
CA ALA A 205 -2.64 -31.70 -4.80
C ALA A 205 -3.30 -31.98 -3.44
N GLU A 206 -3.33 -33.24 -3.07
CA GLU A 206 -3.79 -33.65 -1.75
C GLU A 206 -2.74 -33.35 -0.69
N VAL A 207 -3.06 -32.46 0.25
CA VAL A 207 -2.21 -32.09 1.35
C VAL A 207 -2.97 -32.37 2.65
N SER A 208 -2.50 -33.32 3.44
CA SER A 208 -3.11 -33.69 4.71
C SER A 208 -4.61 -34.05 4.61
N GLY A 209 -5.01 -34.70 3.51
CA GLY A 209 -6.41 -35.11 3.29
C GLY A 209 -7.34 -34.05 2.69
N THR A 210 -6.81 -32.88 2.34
CA THR A 210 -7.55 -31.81 1.67
C THR A 210 -6.91 -31.50 0.32
N LEU A 211 -7.74 -31.23 -0.70
CA LEU A 211 -7.26 -30.74 -1.99
C LEU A 211 -6.90 -29.27 -1.86
N ARG A 212 -5.63 -28.95 -2.09
CA ARG A 212 -5.14 -27.56 -2.10
C ARG A 212 -4.64 -27.18 -3.49
N GLU A 213 -4.87 -25.93 -3.88
CA GLU A 213 -4.32 -25.42 -5.12
C GLU A 213 -2.80 -25.30 -5.02
N VAL A 214 -2.11 -25.72 -6.09
CA VAL A 214 -0.65 -25.77 -6.13
C VAL A 214 -0.10 -25.15 -7.41
N VAL A 215 1.12 -24.64 -7.31
CA VAL A 215 1.90 -24.13 -8.43
C VAL A 215 3.06 -25.06 -8.70
N VAL A 216 3.31 -25.37 -9.96
CA VAL A 216 4.47 -26.16 -10.39
C VAL A 216 5.54 -25.21 -10.90
N VAL A 217 6.69 -25.24 -10.27
CA VAL A 217 7.87 -24.42 -10.59
C VAL A 217 8.87 -25.27 -11.34
N GLY A 218 9.22 -24.89 -12.57
CA GLY A 218 10.21 -25.57 -13.39
C GLY A 218 11.63 -25.05 -13.16
N ALA A 219 12.64 -25.76 -13.74
CA ALA A 219 14.06 -25.45 -13.57
C ALA A 219 14.46 -24.03 -14.04
N THR A 220 13.77 -23.48 -15.03
CA THR A 220 14.00 -22.10 -15.50
C THR A 220 13.47 -21.06 -14.52
N GLU A 221 12.37 -21.35 -13.85
CA GLU A 221 11.69 -20.44 -12.92
C GLU A 221 12.38 -20.41 -11.56
N VAL A 222 13.07 -21.50 -11.17
CA VAL A 222 13.87 -21.56 -9.93
C VAL A 222 14.96 -20.47 -9.91
N ARG A 223 15.52 -20.13 -11.07
CA ARG A 223 16.55 -19.06 -11.16
C ARG A 223 16.03 -17.66 -10.82
N ASP A 224 14.75 -17.45 -11.05
CA ASP A 224 14.08 -16.17 -10.87
C ASP A 224 13.32 -16.08 -9.51
N MET A 225 13.40 -17.15 -8.70
CA MET A 225 12.79 -17.15 -7.37
C MET A 225 13.49 -16.13 -6.45
N THR A 226 12.70 -15.32 -5.78
CA THR A 226 13.21 -14.36 -4.78
C THR A 226 13.79 -15.05 -3.56
N VAL A 227 13.26 -16.26 -3.25
CA VAL A 227 13.77 -17.16 -2.22
C VAL A 227 14.20 -18.45 -2.92
N PRO A 228 15.48 -18.83 -2.86
CA PRO A 228 15.95 -20.05 -3.49
C PRO A 228 15.21 -21.29 -2.97
N GLY A 229 14.72 -22.11 -3.88
CA GLY A 229 14.03 -23.36 -3.57
C GLY A 229 14.24 -24.40 -4.68
N PRO A 230 13.94 -25.68 -4.48
CA PRO A 230 14.01 -26.70 -5.50
C PRO A 230 12.91 -26.53 -6.56
N GLU A 231 13.11 -27.10 -7.74
CA GLU A 231 12.02 -27.28 -8.69
C GLU A 231 10.99 -28.28 -8.19
N GLY A 232 9.71 -28.04 -8.45
CA GLY A 232 8.65 -28.94 -8.02
C GLY A 232 7.34 -28.22 -7.69
N VAL A 233 6.57 -28.83 -6.80
CA VAL A 233 5.21 -28.43 -6.47
C VAL A 233 5.19 -27.64 -5.15
N TYR A 234 4.58 -26.47 -5.19
CA TYR A 234 4.41 -25.58 -4.03
C TYR A 234 2.94 -25.30 -3.78
N VAL A 235 2.54 -25.28 -2.50
CA VAL A 235 1.17 -24.92 -2.11
C VAL A 235 0.99 -23.40 -2.22
N CYS A 236 -0.14 -22.97 -2.80
CA CYS A 236 -0.51 -21.56 -2.83
C CYS A 236 -0.98 -21.09 -1.46
N LEU A 237 -0.20 -20.25 -0.79
CA LEU A 237 -0.53 -19.75 0.55
C LEU A 237 -1.63 -18.68 0.55
N LEU A 238 -1.88 -18.00 -0.55
CA LEU A 238 -2.89 -16.93 -0.64
C LEU A 238 -4.34 -17.44 -0.43
N TYR A 239 -4.58 -18.75 -0.56
CA TYR A 239 -5.91 -19.38 -0.55
C TYR A 239 -6.09 -20.44 0.52
N THR A 240 -5.32 -20.39 1.61
CA THR A 240 -5.47 -21.36 2.71
C THR A 240 -6.56 -20.98 3.72
N SER A 241 -7.49 -20.10 3.39
CA SER A 241 -8.69 -19.91 4.21
C SER A 241 -9.83 -20.76 3.64
N ASP A 242 -10.09 -21.89 4.26
CA ASP A 242 -11.40 -22.54 4.46
C ASP A 242 -12.48 -22.40 3.34
N ALA A 243 -12.11 -22.46 2.06
CA ALA A 243 -13.07 -22.62 0.98
C ALA A 243 -13.49 -24.12 0.79
N ALA A 244 -13.23 -24.95 1.80
CA ALA A 244 -13.58 -26.38 1.78
C ALA A 244 -14.76 -26.74 2.70
N ASP A 245 -15.41 -25.76 3.34
CA ASP A 245 -16.53 -25.95 4.26
C ASP A 245 -17.83 -25.28 3.78
N GLU A 246 -18.08 -25.17 2.47
CA GLU A 246 -19.43 -24.91 1.93
C GLU A 246 -19.80 -25.89 0.82
#